data_c0ca7dcd167632b28ab1a7e693f30792
#
_entry.id   c0ca7dcd167632b28ab1a7e693f30792
#
_cell.length_a   1.000
_cell.length_b   1.000
_cell.length_c   1.000
_cell.angle_alpha   90.00
_cell.angle_beta   90.00
_cell.angle_gamma   90.00
#
_symmetry.space_group_name_H-M   'P 1'
#
loop_
_entity.id
_entity.type
_entity.pdbx_description
1 polymer ?
#
loop_
_entity_poly.entity_id
_entity_poly.type
_entity_poly.pdbx_seq_one_letter_code
_entity_poly.pdbx_strand_id
1 'polypeptide(L)'
;RARQRGQTFLYGGFIVLASPLLCMMRSLEQFIRDMYQVPSLLDRVLEVVTEALVADGIACARKTGIPRLFIGTARLTSQLISVPLFERFVWSSIRQTVFGLLDAGITPIFHLDSDWTKNLEYFRELPPGKVVIELDSTTDIFRAHRILGGHSCIIGDVGAPLFTLGKPEQVWEYCRKLLHELGKDGGFILGSGCHVPLDAKHENVDAFFRSVEEEGWL
;
A
#
# COMPACT_ATOMS: atom_id res chain seq x y z
N ARG A 1 -6.91 21.46 13.95
CA ARG A 1 -5.54 21.88 14.32
C ARG A 1 -4.51 21.50 13.24
N ALA A 2 -4.50 20.25 12.71
CA ALA A 2 -3.53 19.82 11.67
C ALA A 2 -3.69 20.68 10.40
N ARG A 3 -4.90 20.82 9.84
CA ARG A 3 -5.18 21.67 8.67
C ARG A 3 -4.77 23.15 8.89
N GLN A 4 -4.91 23.67 10.11
CA GLN A 4 -4.49 25.04 10.43
C GLN A 4 -2.96 25.22 10.43
N ARG A 5 -2.20 24.10 10.51
CA ARG A 5 -0.75 24.07 10.41
C ARG A 5 -0.25 23.72 9.01
N GLY A 6 -1.12 23.70 7.99
CA GLY A 6 -0.77 23.33 6.63
C GLY A 6 -0.59 21.82 6.41
N GLN A 7 -0.87 20.98 7.41
CA GLN A 7 -0.75 19.53 7.29
C GLN A 7 -1.91 18.95 6.48
N THR A 8 -1.59 18.09 5.53
CA THR A 8 -2.56 17.36 4.70
C THR A 8 -2.75 15.95 5.25
N PHE A 9 -4.02 15.52 5.33
CA PHE A 9 -4.33 14.12 5.64
C PHE A 9 -4.20 13.29 4.36
N LEU A 10 -3.39 12.25 4.38
CA LEU A 10 -3.17 11.40 3.22
C LEU A 10 -4.42 10.60 2.86
N TYR A 11 -5.14 10.07 3.84
CA TYR A 11 -6.37 9.28 3.64
C TYR A 11 -7.45 9.61 4.69
N GLY A 12 -8.71 9.29 4.35
CA GLY A 12 -9.87 9.58 5.18
C GLY A 12 -10.43 8.37 5.93
N GLY A 13 -9.93 7.17 5.64
CA GLY A 13 -10.36 5.94 6.26
C GLY A 13 -9.43 4.78 5.91
N PHE A 14 -9.69 3.63 6.52
CA PHE A 14 -8.92 2.41 6.37
C PHE A 14 -9.85 1.21 6.20
N ILE A 15 -9.49 0.32 5.27
CA ILE A 15 -10.05 -1.04 5.16
C ILE A 15 -8.93 -2.05 4.94
N VAL A 16 -9.21 -3.31 5.19
CA VAL A 16 -8.35 -4.43 4.78
C VAL A 16 -9.02 -5.11 3.58
N LEU A 17 -8.26 -5.62 2.61
CA LEU A 17 -8.82 -6.42 1.52
C LEU A 17 -9.56 -7.66 2.06
N ALA A 18 -10.56 -8.14 1.32
CA ALA A 18 -11.37 -9.29 1.73
C ALA A 18 -10.54 -10.56 1.92
N SER A 19 -9.62 -10.87 0.99
CA SER A 19 -8.80 -12.08 1.09
C SER A 19 -7.85 -12.08 2.30
N PRO A 20 -7.06 -11.03 2.60
CA PRO A 20 -6.31 -10.96 3.86
C PRO A 20 -7.20 -10.97 5.10
N LEU A 21 -8.34 -10.29 5.09
CA LEU A 21 -9.26 -10.30 6.22
C LEU A 21 -9.75 -11.73 6.53
N LEU A 22 -10.22 -12.46 5.52
CA LEU A 22 -10.64 -13.86 5.68
C LEU A 22 -9.48 -14.77 6.11
N CYS A 23 -8.28 -14.54 5.57
CA CYS A 23 -7.07 -15.25 5.99
C CYS A 23 -6.77 -15.03 7.49
N MET A 24 -6.93 -13.81 8.01
CA MET A 24 -6.76 -13.51 9.44
C MET A 24 -7.84 -14.18 10.30
N MET A 25 -9.09 -14.22 9.82
CA MET A 25 -10.21 -14.81 10.56
C MET A 25 -10.18 -16.35 10.58
N ARG A 26 -9.67 -16.98 9.51
CA ARG A 26 -9.66 -18.43 9.34
C ARG A 26 -8.33 -19.12 9.66
N SER A 27 -7.27 -18.41 9.90
CA SER A 27 -5.86 -18.75 9.78
C SER A 27 -5.39 -18.89 8.32
N LEU A 28 -4.10 -18.64 8.11
CA LEU A 28 -3.47 -18.74 6.77
C LEU A 28 -3.59 -20.16 6.20
N GLU A 29 -3.32 -21.18 7.02
CA GLU A 29 -3.38 -22.57 6.59
C GLU A 29 -4.79 -22.96 6.12
N GLN A 30 -5.80 -22.65 6.93
CA GLN A 30 -7.18 -23.01 6.61
C GLN A 30 -7.68 -22.22 5.39
N PHE A 31 -7.33 -20.95 5.26
CA PHE A 31 -7.70 -20.16 4.10
C PHE A 31 -7.09 -20.70 2.80
N ILE A 32 -5.82 -21.14 2.83
CA ILE A 32 -5.19 -21.82 1.68
C ILE A 32 -5.89 -23.14 1.38
N ARG A 33 -6.24 -23.94 2.38
CA ARG A 33 -7.03 -25.17 2.19
C ARG A 33 -8.38 -24.90 1.53
N ASP A 34 -9.09 -23.85 1.98
CA ASP A 34 -10.39 -23.44 1.43
C ASP A 34 -10.29 -23.09 -0.08
N MET A 35 -9.17 -22.50 -0.53
CA MET A 35 -8.94 -22.24 -1.96
C MET A 35 -8.98 -23.51 -2.82
N TYR A 36 -8.59 -24.66 -2.27
CA TYR A 36 -8.59 -25.94 -2.99
C TYR A 36 -9.85 -26.75 -2.73
N GLN A 37 -10.38 -26.74 -1.51
CA GLN A 37 -11.46 -27.64 -1.11
C GLN A 37 -12.85 -27.07 -1.42
N VAL A 38 -13.03 -25.76 -1.30
CA VAL A 38 -14.34 -25.10 -1.47
C VAL A 38 -14.22 -23.79 -2.30
N PRO A 39 -13.54 -23.83 -3.48
CA PRO A 39 -13.20 -22.64 -4.23
C PRO A 39 -14.41 -21.79 -4.61
N SER A 40 -15.50 -22.41 -5.06
CA SER A 40 -16.71 -21.67 -5.49
C SER A 40 -17.46 -21.02 -4.30
N LEU A 41 -17.36 -21.59 -3.11
CA LEU A 41 -17.91 -20.99 -1.90
C LEU A 41 -17.03 -19.79 -1.51
N LEU A 42 -15.71 -19.95 -1.59
CA LEU A 42 -14.77 -18.89 -1.26
C LEU A 42 -14.91 -17.68 -2.21
N ASP A 43 -15.11 -17.90 -3.52
CA ASP A 43 -15.39 -16.83 -4.47
C ASP A 43 -16.59 -15.98 -4.04
N ARG A 44 -17.73 -16.64 -3.70
CA ARG A 44 -18.94 -15.93 -3.26
C ARG A 44 -18.76 -15.19 -1.95
N VAL A 45 -18.02 -15.77 -1.00
CA VAL A 45 -17.71 -15.10 0.27
C VAL A 45 -16.82 -13.88 0.05
N LEU A 46 -15.80 -14.01 -0.79
CA LEU A 46 -14.93 -12.89 -1.14
C LEU A 46 -15.69 -11.75 -1.83
N GLU A 47 -16.61 -12.07 -2.74
CA GLU A 47 -17.45 -11.08 -3.41
C GLU A 47 -18.28 -10.27 -2.40
N VAL A 48 -19.05 -10.95 -1.56
CA VAL A 48 -19.91 -10.31 -0.54
C VAL A 48 -19.10 -9.48 0.46
N VAL A 49 -17.97 -10.03 0.92
CA VAL A 49 -17.11 -9.33 1.88
C VAL A 49 -16.45 -8.10 1.21
N THR A 50 -16.02 -8.23 -0.05
CA THR A 50 -15.45 -7.09 -0.79
C THR A 50 -16.48 -5.97 -0.97
N GLU A 51 -17.72 -6.28 -1.35
CA GLU A 51 -18.79 -5.29 -1.46
C GLU A 51 -19.05 -4.54 -0.14
N ALA A 52 -19.11 -5.28 0.97
CA ALA A 52 -19.31 -4.68 2.29
C ALA A 52 -18.14 -3.75 2.68
N LEU A 53 -16.89 -4.19 2.46
CA LEU A 53 -15.69 -3.40 2.76
C LEU A 53 -15.60 -2.15 1.88
N VAL A 54 -15.97 -2.24 0.61
CA VAL A 54 -16.04 -1.06 -0.29
C VAL A 54 -17.09 -0.08 0.20
N ALA A 55 -18.27 -0.55 0.59
CA ALA A 55 -19.34 0.30 1.12
C ALA A 55 -18.90 1.02 2.41
N ASP A 56 -18.25 0.31 3.34
CA ASP A 56 -17.69 0.87 4.57
C ASP A 56 -16.60 1.91 4.27
N GLY A 57 -15.70 1.62 3.34
CA GLY A 57 -14.67 2.56 2.90
C GLY A 57 -15.24 3.84 2.32
N ILE A 58 -16.27 3.73 1.47
CA ILE A 58 -17.00 4.88 0.91
C ILE A 58 -17.64 5.71 2.03
N ALA A 59 -18.28 5.06 3.00
CA ALA A 59 -18.89 5.74 4.14
C ALA A 59 -17.85 6.51 4.98
N CYS A 60 -16.69 5.90 5.25
CA CYS A 60 -15.57 6.52 5.95
C CYS A 60 -15.03 7.74 5.20
N ALA A 61 -14.75 7.62 3.90
CA ALA A 61 -14.26 8.72 3.09
C ALA A 61 -15.23 9.89 3.02
N ARG A 62 -16.53 9.61 2.87
CA ARG A 62 -17.58 10.64 2.89
C ARG A 62 -17.69 11.34 4.25
N LYS A 63 -17.64 10.60 5.35
CA LYS A 63 -17.71 11.15 6.71
C LYS A 63 -16.52 12.07 7.03
N THR A 64 -15.33 11.75 6.54
CA THR A 64 -14.14 12.58 6.76
C THR A 64 -13.99 13.73 5.75
N GLY A 65 -14.66 13.64 4.61
CA GLY A 65 -14.50 14.55 3.48
C GLY A 65 -13.16 14.41 2.76
N ILE A 66 -12.45 13.28 2.93
CA ILE A 66 -11.17 13.00 2.29
C ILE A 66 -11.35 11.86 1.30
N PRO A 67 -11.33 12.13 -0.04
CA PRO A 67 -11.63 11.14 -1.06
C PRO A 67 -10.45 10.22 -1.35
N ARG A 68 -9.81 9.71 -0.33
CA ARG A 68 -8.71 8.74 -0.39
C ARG A 68 -8.87 7.73 0.73
N LEU A 69 -8.64 6.45 0.42
CA LEU A 69 -8.82 5.34 1.35
C LEU A 69 -7.56 4.47 1.39
N PHE A 70 -7.07 4.21 2.58
CA PHE A 70 -5.95 3.31 2.82
C PHE A 70 -6.43 1.85 2.87
N ILE A 71 -5.73 0.94 2.20
CA ILE A 71 -6.11 -0.45 2.02
C ILE A 71 -4.94 -1.35 2.40
N GLY A 72 -5.07 -2.08 3.50
CA GLY A 72 -4.09 -3.08 3.92
C GLY A 72 -4.24 -4.37 3.10
N THR A 73 -3.13 -4.86 2.52
CA THR A 73 -3.13 -6.06 1.67
C THR A 73 -2.65 -7.32 2.35
N ALA A 74 -1.90 -7.20 3.46
CA ALA A 74 -1.24 -8.31 4.14
C ALA A 74 -0.44 -9.24 3.18
N ARG A 75 -0.23 -10.51 3.53
CA ARG A 75 0.84 -11.36 3.00
C ARG A 75 0.45 -12.29 1.84
N LEU A 76 -0.68 -12.07 1.17
CA LEU A 76 -1.15 -13.00 0.12
C LEU A 76 -0.60 -12.66 -1.27
N THR A 77 0.69 -12.86 -1.47
CA THR A 77 1.37 -12.65 -2.76
C THR A 77 1.73 -13.98 -3.42
N SER A 78 2.18 -13.92 -4.68
CA SER A 78 2.70 -15.10 -5.40
C SER A 78 4.04 -15.64 -4.87
N GLN A 79 4.51 -15.15 -3.73
CA GLN A 79 5.54 -15.81 -2.93
C GLN A 79 4.95 -16.93 -2.08
N LEU A 80 3.72 -16.78 -1.61
CA LEU A 80 3.07 -17.68 -0.69
C LEU A 80 2.06 -18.62 -1.37
N ILE A 81 1.37 -18.12 -2.39
CA ILE A 81 0.38 -18.87 -3.17
C ILE A 81 0.76 -18.87 -4.65
N SER A 82 0.26 -19.86 -5.40
CA SER A 82 0.50 -19.93 -6.84
C SER A 82 -0.18 -18.76 -7.59
N VAL A 83 0.36 -18.41 -8.77
CA VAL A 83 -0.20 -17.35 -9.61
C VAL A 83 -1.68 -17.54 -9.89
N PRO A 84 -2.19 -18.74 -10.29
CA PRO A 84 -3.61 -18.93 -10.51
C PRO A 84 -4.48 -18.70 -9.27
N LEU A 85 -3.99 -19.06 -8.06
CA LEU A 85 -4.71 -18.77 -6.82
C LEU A 85 -4.70 -17.28 -6.48
N PHE A 86 -3.57 -16.61 -6.71
CA PHE A 86 -3.48 -15.16 -6.56
C PHE A 86 -4.47 -14.46 -7.49
N GLU A 87 -4.48 -14.79 -8.77
CA GLU A 87 -5.39 -14.19 -9.75
C GLU A 87 -6.85 -14.36 -9.35
N ARG A 88 -7.23 -15.58 -8.97
CA ARG A 88 -8.62 -15.90 -8.63
C ARG A 88 -9.09 -15.26 -7.33
N PHE A 89 -8.31 -15.36 -6.25
CA PHE A 89 -8.80 -15.05 -4.90
C PHE A 89 -8.25 -13.73 -4.32
N VAL A 90 -7.17 -13.20 -4.88
CA VAL A 90 -6.58 -11.95 -4.39
C VAL A 90 -6.74 -10.84 -5.41
N TRP A 91 -6.27 -11.04 -6.65
CA TRP A 91 -6.33 -10.02 -7.68
C TRP A 91 -7.76 -9.64 -8.07
N SER A 92 -8.69 -10.61 -8.14
CA SER A 92 -10.10 -10.35 -8.34
C SER A 92 -10.68 -9.39 -7.29
N SER A 93 -10.38 -9.63 -6.00
CA SER A 93 -10.80 -8.73 -4.90
C SER A 93 -10.16 -7.36 -4.98
N ILE A 94 -8.88 -7.26 -5.39
CA ILE A 94 -8.20 -5.97 -5.61
C ILE A 94 -8.93 -5.19 -6.70
N ARG A 95 -9.19 -5.80 -7.84
CA ARG A 95 -9.90 -5.15 -8.95
C ARG A 95 -11.29 -4.66 -8.55
N GLN A 96 -12.09 -5.51 -7.91
CA GLN A 96 -13.43 -5.16 -7.44
C GLN A 96 -13.38 -3.98 -6.46
N THR A 97 -12.44 -4.00 -5.51
CA THR A 97 -12.22 -2.90 -4.56
C THR A 97 -11.85 -1.60 -5.28
N VAL A 98 -10.90 -1.65 -6.22
CA VAL A 98 -10.45 -0.45 -6.95
C VAL A 98 -11.61 0.17 -7.73
N PHE A 99 -12.29 -0.61 -8.55
CA PHE A 99 -13.37 -0.06 -9.39
C PHE A 99 -14.53 0.46 -8.55
N GLY A 100 -14.94 -0.26 -7.50
CA GLY A 100 -15.99 0.20 -6.59
C GLY A 100 -15.66 1.52 -5.88
N LEU A 101 -14.40 1.73 -5.48
CA LEU A 101 -13.96 3.00 -4.89
C LEU A 101 -13.83 4.12 -5.93
N LEU A 102 -13.28 3.84 -7.11
CA LEU A 102 -13.14 4.83 -8.18
C LEU A 102 -14.49 5.32 -8.70
N ASP A 103 -15.48 4.45 -8.82
CA ASP A 103 -16.86 4.81 -9.18
C ASP A 103 -17.51 5.77 -8.16
N ALA A 104 -17.08 5.67 -6.89
CA ALA A 104 -17.49 6.60 -5.85
C ALA A 104 -16.60 7.87 -5.76
N GLY A 105 -15.63 8.04 -6.65
CA GLY A 105 -14.69 9.17 -6.66
C GLY A 105 -13.62 9.10 -5.57
N ILE A 106 -13.30 7.90 -5.07
CA ILE A 106 -12.33 7.69 -4.00
C ILE A 106 -11.06 7.04 -4.56
N THR A 107 -9.90 7.64 -4.30
CA THR A 107 -8.60 7.12 -4.69
C THR A 107 -8.14 6.04 -3.70
N PRO A 108 -7.91 4.80 -4.13
CA PRO A 108 -7.35 3.75 -3.30
C PRO A 108 -5.83 3.94 -3.11
N ILE A 109 -5.36 3.74 -1.87
CA ILE A 109 -3.95 3.72 -1.48
C ILE A 109 -3.68 2.32 -0.92
N PHE A 110 -2.97 1.49 -1.67
CA PHE A 110 -2.62 0.13 -1.25
C PHE A 110 -1.33 0.13 -0.45
N HIS A 111 -1.38 -0.39 0.76
CA HIS A 111 -0.19 -0.75 1.52
C HIS A 111 0.17 -2.21 1.24
N LEU A 112 1.27 -2.41 0.55
CA LEU A 112 1.74 -3.70 0.09
C LEU A 112 2.75 -4.27 1.09
N ASP A 113 2.25 -5.10 2.01
CA ASP A 113 3.11 -5.89 2.90
C ASP A 113 3.76 -7.06 2.13
N SER A 114 4.99 -7.40 2.48
CA SER A 114 5.80 -8.46 1.86
C SER A 114 6.24 -8.17 0.42
N ASP A 115 6.94 -9.12 -0.22
CA ASP A 115 7.47 -8.92 -1.57
C ASP A 115 6.41 -9.16 -2.66
N TRP A 116 6.07 -8.08 -3.36
CA TRP A 116 5.14 -8.03 -4.49
C TRP A 116 5.83 -8.07 -5.85
N THR A 117 7.13 -8.29 -5.90
CA THR A 117 7.93 -8.24 -7.14
C THR A 117 7.32 -9.03 -8.30
N LYS A 118 6.73 -10.21 -8.02
CA LYS A 118 6.06 -11.06 -9.02
C LYS A 118 4.67 -10.57 -9.42
N ASN A 119 4.08 -9.69 -8.63
CA ASN A 119 2.70 -9.25 -8.81
C ASN A 119 2.58 -7.77 -9.22
N LEU A 120 3.69 -7.03 -9.35
CA LEU A 120 3.67 -5.61 -9.69
C LEU A 120 3.00 -5.31 -11.04
N GLU A 121 3.24 -6.16 -12.05
CA GLU A 121 2.68 -5.97 -13.40
C GLU A 121 1.15 -5.96 -13.42
N TYR A 122 0.47 -6.66 -12.51
CA TYR A 122 -0.99 -6.64 -12.43
C TYR A 122 -1.53 -5.23 -12.19
N PHE A 123 -0.84 -4.38 -11.43
CA PHE A 123 -1.30 -3.01 -11.19
C PHE A 123 -1.36 -2.14 -12.45
N ARG A 124 -0.68 -2.54 -13.54
CA ARG A 124 -0.79 -1.86 -14.84
C ARG A 124 -2.14 -2.10 -15.54
N GLU A 125 -2.91 -3.10 -15.11
CA GLU A 125 -4.28 -3.33 -15.59
C GLU A 125 -5.28 -2.31 -15.01
N LEU A 126 -4.90 -1.61 -13.94
CA LEU A 126 -5.74 -0.60 -13.29
C LEU A 126 -5.67 0.74 -14.03
N PRO A 127 -6.65 1.63 -13.88
CA PRO A 127 -6.65 2.92 -14.55
C PRO A 127 -5.44 3.78 -14.17
N PRO A 128 -4.67 4.31 -15.15
CA PRO A 128 -3.46 5.09 -14.88
C PRO A 128 -3.77 6.37 -14.09
N GLY A 129 -2.90 6.71 -13.14
CA GLY A 129 -3.03 7.89 -12.29
C GLY A 129 -4.16 7.82 -11.26
N LYS A 130 -4.78 6.65 -11.05
CA LYS A 130 -5.94 6.49 -10.15
C LYS A 130 -5.64 5.69 -8.88
N VAL A 131 -4.47 5.05 -8.82
CA VAL A 131 -4.10 4.17 -7.70
C VAL A 131 -2.77 4.62 -7.12
N VAL A 132 -2.66 4.56 -5.81
CA VAL A 132 -1.42 4.82 -5.06
C VAL A 132 -0.94 3.51 -4.45
N ILE A 133 0.37 3.25 -4.55
CA ILE A 133 1.02 2.03 -4.08
C ILE A 133 2.06 2.41 -3.02
N GLU A 134 1.85 1.97 -1.79
CA GLU A 134 2.81 2.11 -0.70
C GLU A 134 3.54 0.79 -0.48
N LEU A 135 4.88 0.83 -0.45
CA LEU A 135 5.75 -0.32 -0.30
C LEU A 135 6.40 -0.36 1.09
N ASP A 136 6.47 -1.57 1.67
CA ASP A 136 6.99 -1.82 3.02
C ASP A 136 8.51 -2.01 3.13
N SER A 137 9.27 -1.71 2.08
CA SER A 137 10.71 -1.98 1.91
C SER A 137 11.10 -3.44 1.60
N THR A 138 10.15 -4.36 1.51
CA THR A 138 10.42 -5.76 1.13
C THR A 138 10.44 -5.93 -0.39
N THR A 139 9.59 -5.18 -1.09
CA THR A 139 9.60 -5.08 -2.55
C THR A 139 10.62 -4.02 -2.98
N ASP A 140 11.49 -4.34 -3.95
CA ASP A 140 12.43 -3.36 -4.52
C ASP A 140 11.68 -2.16 -5.15
N ILE A 141 11.72 -1.02 -4.48
CA ILE A 141 11.02 0.20 -4.88
C ILE A 141 11.54 0.75 -6.24
N PHE A 142 12.83 0.59 -6.54
CA PHE A 142 13.38 1.03 -7.82
C PHE A 142 12.87 0.16 -8.96
N ARG A 143 12.68 -1.15 -8.72
CA ARG A 143 12.02 -2.04 -9.67
C ARG A 143 10.54 -1.71 -9.81
N ALA A 144 9.85 -1.45 -8.70
CA ALA A 144 8.45 -1.04 -8.73
C ALA A 144 8.28 0.26 -9.53
N HIS A 145 9.17 1.23 -9.35
CA HIS A 145 9.16 2.47 -10.13
C HIS A 145 9.41 2.24 -11.62
N ARG A 146 10.31 1.34 -12.01
CA ARG A 146 10.50 0.99 -13.43
C ARG A 146 9.25 0.38 -14.07
N ILE A 147 8.45 -0.36 -13.29
CA ILE A 147 7.22 -1.03 -13.78
C ILE A 147 6.02 -0.08 -13.73
N LEU A 148 5.85 0.67 -12.66
CA LEU A 148 4.64 1.43 -12.34
C LEU A 148 4.82 2.96 -12.44
N GLY A 149 6.05 3.46 -12.59
CA GLY A 149 6.31 4.89 -12.75
C GLY A 149 5.53 5.49 -13.92
N GLY A 150 4.92 6.66 -13.71
CA GLY A 150 4.01 7.29 -14.68
C GLY A 150 2.63 6.63 -14.78
N HIS A 151 2.43 5.44 -14.17
CA HIS A 151 1.14 4.74 -14.13
C HIS A 151 0.46 4.86 -12.75
N SER A 152 1.20 4.69 -11.68
CA SER A 152 0.72 4.81 -10.30
C SER A 152 1.64 5.72 -9.49
N CYS A 153 1.09 6.43 -8.52
CA CYS A 153 1.90 7.09 -7.50
C CYS A 153 2.47 6.03 -6.55
N ILE A 154 3.76 6.14 -6.22
CA ILE A 154 4.45 5.22 -5.31
C ILE A 154 4.78 5.97 -4.02
N ILE A 155 4.51 5.34 -2.87
CA ILE A 155 4.90 5.83 -1.54
C ILE A 155 5.91 4.85 -0.96
N GLY A 156 6.89 5.36 -0.30
CA GLY A 156 7.83 4.52 0.47
C GLY A 156 9.26 5.00 0.39
N ASP A 157 10.17 4.13 0.74
CA ASP A 157 10.01 2.85 1.46
C ASP A 157 11.05 2.74 2.56
N VAL A 158 11.26 3.84 3.31
CA VAL A 158 12.29 3.86 4.35
C VAL A 158 11.96 2.81 5.43
N GLY A 159 12.71 1.71 5.42
CA GLY A 159 12.41 0.55 6.23
C GLY A 159 12.52 0.79 7.74
N ALA A 160 11.63 0.17 8.50
CA ALA A 160 11.61 0.24 9.96
C ALA A 160 12.97 -0.05 10.64
N PRO A 161 13.77 -1.05 10.19
CA PRO A 161 15.10 -1.29 10.78
C PRO A 161 16.07 -0.12 10.62
N LEU A 162 15.91 0.71 9.59
CA LEU A 162 16.78 1.86 9.40
C LEU A 162 16.52 2.93 10.45
N PHE A 163 15.27 3.08 10.91
CA PHE A 163 14.91 4.01 11.97
C PHE A 163 15.42 3.56 13.34
N THR A 164 15.49 2.24 13.62
CA THR A 164 15.88 1.70 14.94
C THR A 164 17.38 1.39 15.04
N LEU A 165 17.94 0.74 14.03
CA LEU A 165 19.30 0.20 14.03
C LEU A 165 20.28 1.08 13.24
N GLY A 166 19.78 1.85 12.29
CA GLY A 166 20.58 2.70 11.42
C GLY A 166 21.25 3.88 12.14
N LYS A 167 22.04 4.63 11.38
CA LYS A 167 22.60 5.93 11.75
C LYS A 167 21.87 7.04 10.96
N PRO A 168 21.84 8.28 11.50
CA PRO A 168 21.19 9.40 10.81
C PRO A 168 21.66 9.62 9.37
N GLU A 169 22.97 9.45 9.13
CA GLU A 169 23.55 9.61 7.80
C GLU A 169 23.02 8.56 6.82
N GLN A 170 22.82 7.32 7.26
CA GLN A 170 22.28 6.24 6.43
C GLN A 170 20.82 6.49 6.07
N VAL A 171 20.03 7.01 7.02
CA VAL A 171 18.64 7.40 6.78
C VAL A 171 18.59 8.52 5.75
N TRP A 172 19.38 9.59 5.95
CA TRP A 172 19.43 10.74 5.08
C TRP A 172 19.88 10.38 3.66
N GLU A 173 20.95 9.60 3.54
CA GLU A 173 21.46 9.15 2.22
C GLU A 173 20.44 8.29 1.47
N TYR A 174 19.74 7.39 2.18
CA TYR A 174 18.71 6.57 1.55
C TYR A 174 17.52 7.41 1.08
N CYS A 175 17.04 8.34 1.91
CA CYS A 175 15.98 9.28 1.55
C CYS A 175 16.37 10.14 0.35
N ARG A 176 17.60 10.69 0.36
CA ARG A 176 18.13 11.46 -0.77
C ARG A 176 18.14 10.65 -2.06
N LYS A 177 18.59 9.38 -1.97
CA LYS A 177 18.58 8.48 -3.14
C LYS A 177 17.16 8.30 -3.68
N LEU A 178 16.18 8.04 -2.81
CA LEU A 178 14.78 7.90 -3.21
C LEU A 178 14.24 9.17 -3.89
N LEU A 179 14.48 10.34 -3.29
CA LEU A 179 14.06 11.62 -3.84
C LEU A 179 14.67 11.88 -5.23
N HIS A 180 15.97 11.68 -5.38
CA HIS A 180 16.67 11.93 -6.63
C HIS A 180 16.36 10.94 -7.75
N GLU A 181 16.15 9.67 -7.44
CA GLU A 181 15.89 8.64 -8.45
C GLU A 181 14.40 8.52 -8.81
N LEU A 182 13.48 8.77 -7.86
CA LEU A 182 12.05 8.52 -8.03
C LEU A 182 11.20 9.79 -8.05
N GLY A 183 11.70 10.88 -7.46
CA GLY A 183 10.91 12.11 -7.27
C GLY A 183 10.86 13.07 -8.46
N LYS A 184 11.84 13.01 -9.36
CA LYS A 184 12.05 14.03 -10.41
C LYS A 184 10.85 14.26 -11.34
N ASP A 185 10.17 13.18 -11.71
CA ASP A 185 9.07 13.22 -12.67
C ASP A 185 7.70 13.26 -12.00
N GLY A 186 7.66 13.43 -10.68
CA GLY A 186 6.45 13.33 -9.87
C GLY A 186 5.95 11.89 -9.69
N GLY A 187 4.78 11.74 -9.05
CA GLY A 187 4.21 10.41 -8.80
C GLY A 187 4.95 9.60 -7.72
N PHE A 188 5.78 10.26 -6.91
CA PHE A 188 6.46 9.66 -5.76
C PHE A 188 6.20 10.48 -4.49
N ILE A 189 6.02 9.78 -3.38
CA ILE A 189 5.90 10.37 -2.03
C ILE A 189 6.91 9.65 -1.13
N LEU A 190 7.87 10.38 -0.57
CA LEU A 190 8.76 9.81 0.42
C LEU A 190 7.97 9.45 1.68
N GLY A 191 8.11 8.20 2.12
CA GLY A 191 7.41 7.67 3.28
C GLY A 191 8.24 6.64 4.01
N SER A 192 7.88 6.36 5.27
CA SER A 192 8.32 5.14 5.94
C SER A 192 7.66 3.94 5.26
N GLY A 193 8.37 2.82 5.12
CA GLY A 193 7.82 1.62 4.47
C GLY A 193 6.65 1.00 5.22
N CYS A 194 6.55 1.27 6.51
CA CYS A 194 5.44 0.88 7.38
C CYS A 194 5.37 1.86 8.56
N HIS A 195 4.79 1.45 9.69
CA HIS A 195 4.85 2.25 10.91
C HIS A 195 6.29 2.56 11.33
N VAL A 196 6.56 3.81 11.70
CA VAL A 196 7.80 4.16 12.37
C VAL A 196 7.79 3.46 13.75
N PRO A 197 8.79 2.62 14.07
CA PRO A 197 8.82 1.88 15.33
C PRO A 197 8.79 2.79 16.56
N LEU A 198 8.21 2.31 17.67
CA LEU A 198 8.17 3.07 18.92
C LEU A 198 9.56 3.32 19.51
N ASP A 199 10.51 2.44 19.20
CA ASP A 199 11.92 2.51 19.60
C ASP A 199 12.82 3.13 18.52
N ALA A 200 12.23 3.79 17.51
CA ALA A 200 12.99 4.56 16.53
C ALA A 200 13.82 5.66 17.22
N LYS A 201 15.06 5.80 16.81
CA LYS A 201 15.93 6.86 17.33
C LYS A 201 15.46 8.22 16.82
N HIS A 202 15.33 9.19 17.72
CA HIS A 202 14.89 10.54 17.35
C HIS A 202 15.76 11.16 16.24
N GLU A 203 17.09 10.98 16.35
CA GLU A 203 18.03 11.48 15.34
C GLU A 203 17.82 10.87 13.95
N ASN A 204 17.34 9.63 13.85
CA ASN A 204 17.02 8.98 12.58
C ASN A 204 15.71 9.53 11.99
N VAL A 205 14.72 9.80 12.83
CA VAL A 205 13.47 10.43 12.42
C VAL A 205 13.72 11.87 11.97
N ASP A 206 14.55 12.61 12.69
CA ASP A 206 14.96 13.98 12.31
C ASP A 206 15.72 13.98 10.98
N ALA A 207 16.61 13.01 10.75
CA ALA A 207 17.32 12.86 9.48
C ALA A 207 16.37 12.58 8.30
N PHE A 208 15.30 11.79 8.53
CA PHE A 208 14.26 11.55 7.53
C PHE A 208 13.56 12.86 7.14
N PHE A 209 13.10 13.66 8.10
CA PHE A 209 12.43 14.94 7.78
C PHE A 209 13.38 15.96 7.15
N ARG A 210 14.60 16.07 7.68
CA ARG A 210 15.62 16.96 7.14
C ARG A 210 15.98 16.66 5.69
N SER A 211 15.98 15.37 5.28
CA SER A 211 16.23 15.00 3.89
C SER A 211 15.19 15.60 2.92
N VAL A 212 13.92 15.73 3.37
CA VAL A 212 12.86 16.36 2.57
C VAL A 212 13.05 17.87 2.49
N GLU A 213 13.48 18.51 3.58
CA GLU A 213 13.73 19.96 3.63
C GLU A 213 14.92 20.36 2.75
N GLU A 214 15.97 19.52 2.69
CA GLU A 214 17.22 19.81 1.97
C GLU A 214 17.17 19.36 0.50
N GLU A 215 16.50 18.26 0.19
CA GLU A 215 16.56 17.56 -1.11
C GLU A 215 15.19 17.35 -1.76
N GLY A 216 14.10 17.71 -1.06
CA GLY A 216 12.74 17.56 -1.58
C GLY A 216 12.44 18.58 -2.69
N TRP A 217 11.64 18.16 -3.65
CA TRP A 217 11.14 19.02 -4.74
C TRP A 217 9.77 19.60 -4.35
N LEU A 218 9.65 20.92 -4.41
CA LEU A 218 8.40 21.65 -4.22
C LEU A 218 7.84 22.10 -5.56
#